data_b991c3330bc84ca07a424878419cfc46
#
_entry.id   b991c3330bc84ca07a424878419cfc46
#
_cell.length_a   1.000
_cell.length_b   1.000
_cell.length_c   1.000
_cell.angle_alpha   90.00
_cell.angle_beta   90.00
_cell.angle_gamma   90.00
#
_symmetry.space_group_name_H-M   'P 1'
#
loop_
_entity.id
_entity.type
_entity.pdbx_description
1 polymer ?
#
loop_
_entity_poly.entity_id
_entity_poly.type
_entity_poly.pdbx_seq_one_letter_code
_entity_poly.pdbx_strand_id
1 'polypeptide(L)'
;MATADTIKQSTLDIISKMVDAPEGTVTEEDGMFHVQIKTETEAPTVIGRHGETIRALQKILEVICFKQLGEKAAILINVNDYREKQKERLEYIASEASKKVEERKSPMYLRGFSSYERRVMHEYVAANFPELSSYSVGEGRDRRLVVDLKSNAPSQEQVTENQEEVKEEQEESQE
;
A
#
# COMPACT_ATOMS: atom_id res chain seq x y z
N MET A 1 -28.75 -1.09 9.69
CA MET A 1 -28.90 0.38 9.51
C MET A 1 -28.17 1.16 10.61
N ALA A 2 -28.32 0.83 11.89
CA ALA A 2 -27.59 1.50 12.98
C ALA A 2 -26.05 1.48 12.82
N THR A 3 -25.50 0.42 12.26
CA THR A 3 -24.05 0.22 12.12
C THR A 3 -23.40 1.17 11.10
N ALA A 4 -24.00 1.35 9.93
CA ALA A 4 -23.47 2.23 8.89
C ALA A 4 -23.48 3.72 9.33
N ASP A 5 -24.55 4.15 9.99
CA ASP A 5 -24.64 5.51 10.54
C ASP A 5 -23.63 5.75 11.66
N THR A 6 -23.40 4.76 12.51
CA THR A 6 -22.38 4.83 13.56
C THR A 6 -20.97 4.96 12.97
N ILE A 7 -20.67 4.17 11.93
CA ILE A 7 -19.37 4.24 11.23
C ILE A 7 -19.22 5.60 10.55
N LYS A 8 -20.25 6.09 9.87
CA LYS A 8 -20.25 7.39 9.23
C LYS A 8 -19.98 8.51 10.23
N GLN A 9 -20.70 8.55 11.34
CA GLN A 9 -20.54 9.57 12.36
C GLN A 9 -19.13 9.53 12.96
N SER A 10 -18.66 8.35 13.37
CA SER A 10 -17.30 8.20 13.93
C SER A 10 -16.20 8.60 12.93
N THR A 11 -16.41 8.32 11.63
CA THR A 11 -15.49 8.73 10.57
C THR A 11 -15.44 10.26 10.46
N LEU A 12 -16.61 10.90 10.36
CA LEU A 12 -16.70 12.35 10.22
C LEU A 12 -16.17 13.09 11.46
N ASP A 13 -16.42 12.55 12.65
CA ASP A 13 -15.91 13.13 13.91
C ASP A 13 -14.37 13.16 13.97
N ILE A 14 -13.71 12.16 13.39
CA ILE A 14 -12.25 12.14 13.32
C ILE A 14 -11.75 13.06 12.21
N ILE A 15 -12.31 12.94 11.02
CA ILE A 15 -11.79 13.61 9.83
C ILE A 15 -12.04 15.11 9.87
N SER A 16 -13.14 15.58 10.46
CA SER A 16 -13.41 17.01 10.68
C SER A 16 -12.38 17.72 11.58
N LYS A 17 -11.55 16.97 12.29
CA LYS A 17 -10.41 17.51 13.07
C LYS A 17 -9.12 17.59 12.23
N MET A 18 -9.13 17.03 11.04
CA MET A 18 -7.96 16.98 10.14
C MET A 18 -8.14 17.87 8.92
N VAL A 19 -9.36 18.01 8.44
CA VAL A 19 -9.71 18.76 7.22
C VAL A 19 -11.03 19.49 7.40
N ASP A 20 -11.20 20.58 6.65
CA ASP A 20 -12.42 21.38 6.67
C ASP A 20 -13.52 20.70 5.84
N ALA A 21 -14.75 20.70 6.37
CA ALA A 21 -15.98 20.28 5.70
C ALA A 21 -15.87 18.94 4.91
N PRO A 22 -15.43 17.84 5.52
CA PRO A 22 -15.37 16.56 4.80
C PRO A 22 -16.77 16.02 4.54
N GLU A 23 -17.00 15.50 3.34
CA GLU A 23 -18.18 14.73 3.02
C GLU A 23 -17.86 13.22 3.14
N GLY A 24 -18.76 12.47 3.76
CA GLY A 24 -18.61 11.02 3.94
C GLY A 24 -19.87 10.27 3.59
N THR A 25 -19.73 9.18 2.84
CA THR A 25 -20.78 8.20 2.60
C THR A 25 -20.29 6.82 3.04
N VAL A 26 -21.22 5.99 3.53
CA VAL A 26 -20.92 4.61 3.93
C VAL A 26 -21.91 3.70 3.24
N THR A 27 -21.41 2.71 2.53
CA THR A 27 -22.19 1.62 1.93
C THR A 27 -21.72 0.30 2.51
N GLU A 28 -22.61 -0.68 2.58
CA GLU A 28 -22.29 -2.04 3.03
C GLU A 28 -22.43 -2.99 1.83
N GLU A 29 -21.34 -3.70 1.51
CA GLU A 29 -21.28 -4.66 0.43
C GLU A 29 -20.50 -5.90 0.92
N ASP A 30 -21.03 -7.08 0.75
CA ASP A 30 -20.41 -8.36 1.11
C ASP A 30 -19.89 -8.42 2.58
N GLY A 31 -20.60 -7.77 3.51
CA GLY A 31 -20.19 -7.72 4.93
C GLY A 31 -19.03 -6.78 5.23
N MET A 32 -18.66 -5.92 4.27
CA MET A 32 -17.64 -4.87 4.41
C MET A 32 -18.28 -3.49 4.28
N PHE A 33 -17.88 -2.56 5.14
CA PHE A 33 -18.30 -1.17 5.08
C PHE A 33 -17.32 -0.34 4.24
N HIS A 34 -17.81 0.15 3.11
CA HIS A 34 -17.06 1.05 2.23
C HIS A 34 -17.33 2.48 2.64
N VAL A 35 -16.30 3.14 3.15
CA VAL A 35 -16.35 4.54 3.58
C VAL A 35 -15.69 5.38 2.49
N GLN A 36 -16.49 6.14 1.75
CA GLN A 36 -16.00 7.09 0.76
C GLN A 36 -15.95 8.48 1.37
N ILE A 37 -14.77 9.10 1.36
CA ILE A 37 -14.53 10.46 1.84
C ILE A 37 -14.25 11.34 0.65
N LYS A 38 -14.89 12.50 0.61
CA LYS A 38 -14.61 13.56 -0.35
C LYS A 38 -14.10 14.80 0.38
N THR A 39 -13.03 15.37 -0.13
CA THR A 39 -12.46 16.63 0.32
C THR A 39 -11.84 17.34 -0.88
N GLU A 40 -12.00 18.66 -0.97
CA GLU A 40 -11.58 19.42 -2.16
C GLU A 40 -10.06 19.59 -2.22
N THR A 41 -9.44 20.09 -1.16
CA THR A 41 -8.04 20.53 -1.18
C THR A 41 -7.12 19.71 -0.27
N GLU A 42 -7.65 19.04 0.75
CA GLU A 42 -6.87 18.46 1.85
C GLU A 42 -6.74 16.92 1.77
N ALA A 43 -7.11 16.33 0.63
CA ALA A 43 -6.97 14.88 0.42
C ALA A 43 -5.57 14.34 0.79
N PRO A 44 -4.45 15.02 0.49
CA PRO A 44 -3.12 14.55 0.89
C PRO A 44 -2.94 14.37 2.39
N THR A 45 -3.58 15.21 3.22
CA THR A 45 -3.54 15.11 4.70
C THR A 45 -4.23 13.84 5.19
N VAL A 46 -5.40 13.53 4.65
CA VAL A 46 -6.17 12.33 5.00
C VAL A 46 -5.53 11.06 4.43
N ILE A 47 -4.96 11.15 3.24
CA ILE A 47 -4.28 10.03 2.58
C ILE A 47 -2.96 9.69 3.30
N GLY A 48 -2.14 10.71 3.56
CA GLY A 48 -0.80 10.56 4.08
C GLY A 48 0.20 9.98 3.07
N ARG A 49 1.44 9.87 3.48
CA ARG A 49 2.49 9.29 2.64
C ARG A 49 2.20 7.81 2.36
N HIS A 50 2.14 7.43 1.09
CA HIS A 50 1.84 6.05 0.66
C HIS A 50 0.52 5.46 1.21
N GLY A 51 -0.45 6.31 1.60
CA GLY A 51 -1.70 5.87 2.20
C GLY A 51 -1.57 5.41 3.67
N GLU A 52 -0.53 5.82 4.37
CA GLU A 52 -0.31 5.43 5.77
C GLU A 52 -1.39 6.00 6.70
N THR A 53 -1.79 7.27 6.49
CA THR A 53 -2.85 7.89 7.29
C THR A 53 -4.19 7.21 7.08
N ILE A 54 -4.57 6.89 5.84
CA ILE A 54 -5.81 6.14 5.56
C ILE A 54 -5.80 4.79 6.29
N ARG A 55 -4.68 4.06 6.26
CA ARG A 55 -4.57 2.76 6.94
C ARG A 55 -4.67 2.88 8.46
N ALA A 56 -4.06 3.91 9.03
CA ALA A 56 -4.16 4.20 10.45
C ALA A 56 -5.60 4.57 10.85
N LEU A 57 -6.27 5.43 10.08
CA LEU A 57 -7.67 5.80 10.27
C LEU A 57 -8.58 4.58 10.20
N GLN A 58 -8.39 3.72 9.20
CA GLN A 58 -9.15 2.49 9.06
C GLN A 58 -9.03 1.63 10.32
N LYS A 59 -7.80 1.45 10.82
CA LYS A 59 -7.57 0.66 12.04
C LYS A 59 -8.19 1.27 13.28
N ILE A 60 -8.13 2.59 13.43
CA ILE A 60 -8.76 3.32 14.54
C ILE A 60 -10.29 3.14 14.48
N LEU A 61 -10.89 3.30 13.29
CA LEU A 61 -12.34 3.12 13.12
C LEU A 61 -12.78 1.69 13.42
N GLU A 62 -12.03 0.68 12.97
CA GLU A 62 -12.31 -0.72 13.33
C GLU A 62 -12.35 -0.93 14.84
N VAL A 63 -11.41 -0.32 15.59
CA VAL A 63 -11.37 -0.42 17.05
C VAL A 63 -12.51 0.33 17.71
N ILE A 64 -12.84 1.53 17.25
CA ILE A 64 -13.96 2.33 17.76
C ILE A 64 -15.28 1.57 17.54
N CYS A 65 -15.50 1.06 16.33
CA CYS A 65 -16.70 0.30 15.99
C CYS A 65 -16.82 -0.97 16.83
N PHE A 66 -15.73 -1.71 17.01
CA PHE A 66 -15.73 -2.87 17.90
C PHE A 66 -16.14 -2.51 19.32
N LYS A 67 -15.64 -1.38 19.86
CA LYS A 67 -16.01 -0.92 21.20
C LYS A 67 -17.47 -0.49 21.30
N GLN A 68 -18.02 0.12 20.26
CA GLN A 68 -19.40 0.64 20.27
C GLN A 68 -20.45 -0.43 19.93
N LEU A 69 -20.12 -1.35 19.04
CA LEU A 69 -21.06 -2.33 18.49
C LEU A 69 -20.91 -3.74 19.11
N GLY A 70 -19.77 -4.02 19.77
CA GLY A 70 -19.47 -5.33 20.34
C GLY A 70 -19.01 -6.39 19.32
N GLU A 71 -18.96 -6.04 18.03
CA GLU A 71 -18.56 -6.93 16.94
C GLU A 71 -17.52 -6.29 16.02
N LYS A 72 -16.76 -7.13 15.30
CA LYS A 72 -15.75 -6.65 14.35
C LYS A 72 -16.44 -6.21 13.06
N ALA A 73 -16.25 -4.96 12.68
CA ALA A 73 -16.65 -4.43 11.38
C ALA A 73 -15.44 -4.40 10.44
N ALA A 74 -15.55 -5.00 9.26
CA ALA A 74 -14.57 -4.84 8.20
C ALA A 74 -14.84 -3.49 7.52
N ILE A 75 -13.87 -2.57 7.58
CA ILE A 75 -14.03 -1.21 7.07
C ILE A 75 -12.97 -0.96 5.99
N LEU A 76 -13.37 -0.44 4.86
CA LEU A 76 -12.51 0.00 3.78
C LEU A 76 -12.71 1.50 3.54
N ILE A 77 -11.68 2.31 3.77
CA ILE A 77 -11.73 3.75 3.52
C ILE A 77 -11.13 4.07 2.14
N ASN A 78 -11.81 4.91 1.38
CA ASN A 78 -11.29 5.53 0.17
C ASN A 78 -11.47 7.06 0.24
N VAL A 79 -10.54 7.79 -0.36
CA VAL A 79 -10.54 9.27 -0.37
C VAL A 79 -10.33 9.72 -1.81
N ASN A 80 -11.32 10.42 -2.39
CA ASN A 80 -11.24 10.98 -3.74
C ASN A 80 -10.72 9.97 -4.80
N ASP A 81 -11.15 8.70 -4.71
CA ASP A 81 -10.72 7.62 -5.60
C ASP A 81 -9.19 7.38 -5.59
N TYR A 82 -8.59 7.60 -4.40
CA TYR A 82 -7.14 7.47 -4.24
C TYR A 82 -6.63 6.07 -4.57
N ARG A 83 -7.40 5.02 -4.19
CA ARG A 83 -6.96 3.62 -4.38
C ARG A 83 -6.82 3.26 -5.84
N GLU A 84 -7.77 3.69 -6.65
CA GLU A 84 -7.81 3.47 -8.10
C GLU A 84 -6.66 4.21 -8.78
N LYS A 85 -6.52 5.51 -8.49
CA LYS A 85 -5.44 6.34 -9.02
C LYS A 85 -4.05 5.87 -8.59
N GLN A 86 -3.92 5.40 -7.35
CA GLN A 86 -2.67 4.84 -6.85
C GLN A 86 -2.29 3.55 -7.58
N LYS A 87 -3.25 2.67 -7.81
CA LYS A 87 -3.03 1.42 -8.57
C LYS A 87 -2.58 1.73 -9.99
N GLU A 88 -3.30 2.57 -10.72
CA GLU A 88 -2.95 3.00 -12.08
C GLU A 88 -1.53 3.59 -12.15
N ARG A 89 -1.19 4.45 -11.19
CA ARG A 89 0.15 5.04 -11.10
C ARG A 89 1.24 3.99 -10.88
N LEU A 90 1.01 3.02 -10.01
CA LEU A 90 1.97 1.95 -9.72
C LEU A 90 2.15 1.02 -10.92
N GLU A 91 1.07 0.66 -11.60
CA GLU A 91 1.09 -0.12 -12.83
C GLU A 91 1.85 0.60 -13.95
N TYR A 92 1.64 1.91 -14.09
CA TYR A 92 2.39 2.73 -15.05
C TYR A 92 3.90 2.72 -14.75
N ILE A 93 4.30 2.92 -13.48
CA ILE A 93 5.70 2.90 -13.06
C ILE A 93 6.32 1.53 -13.32
N ALA A 94 5.61 0.46 -13.00
CA ALA A 94 6.06 -0.90 -13.25
C ALA A 94 6.23 -1.20 -14.74
N SER A 95 5.30 -0.75 -15.57
CA SER A 95 5.37 -0.86 -17.04
C SER A 95 6.60 -0.16 -17.59
N GLU A 96 6.83 1.10 -17.22
CA GLU A 96 7.98 1.87 -17.69
C GLU A 96 9.32 1.28 -17.23
N ALA A 97 9.38 0.77 -16.00
CA ALA A 97 10.57 0.08 -15.52
C ALA A 97 10.82 -1.21 -16.31
N SER A 98 9.80 -1.99 -16.57
CA SER A 98 9.88 -3.25 -17.32
C SER A 98 10.37 -3.02 -18.75
N LYS A 99 9.81 -2.06 -19.48
CA LYS A 99 10.27 -1.68 -20.83
C LYS A 99 11.76 -1.29 -20.85
N LYS A 100 12.20 -0.51 -19.85
CA LYS A 100 13.61 -0.13 -19.75
C LYS A 100 14.53 -1.32 -19.49
N VAL A 101 14.09 -2.30 -18.70
CA VAL A 101 14.84 -3.55 -18.51
C VAL A 101 14.92 -4.35 -19.82
N GLU A 102 13.85 -4.45 -20.57
CA GLU A 102 13.85 -5.12 -21.88
C GLU A 102 14.78 -4.43 -22.89
N GLU A 103 14.79 -3.10 -22.91
CA GLU A 103 15.66 -2.31 -23.81
C GLU A 103 17.13 -2.38 -23.41
N ARG A 104 17.44 -2.17 -22.13
CA ARG A 104 18.82 -2.01 -21.63
C ARG A 104 19.48 -3.32 -21.22
N LYS A 105 18.70 -4.38 -21.07
CA LYS A 105 19.16 -5.69 -20.54
C LYS A 105 19.88 -5.56 -19.18
N SER A 106 19.46 -4.61 -18.38
CA SER A 106 20.04 -4.34 -17.04
C SER A 106 18.95 -4.09 -16.02
N PRO A 107 19.15 -4.48 -14.75
CA PRO A 107 18.12 -4.38 -13.71
C PRO A 107 17.75 -2.94 -13.40
N MET A 108 16.47 -2.72 -13.07
CA MET A 108 15.92 -1.46 -12.60
C MET A 108 15.58 -1.53 -11.12
N TYR A 109 16.00 -0.53 -10.36
CA TYR A 109 15.79 -0.42 -8.91
C TYR A 109 14.75 0.65 -8.60
N LEU A 110 13.62 0.25 -8.06
CA LEU A 110 12.51 1.12 -7.68
C LEU A 110 12.52 1.33 -6.15
N ARG A 111 12.85 2.54 -5.71
CA ARG A 111 13.01 2.91 -4.30
C ARG A 111 11.84 3.77 -3.81
N GLY A 112 11.64 3.81 -2.49
CA GLY A 112 10.67 4.69 -1.85
C GLY A 112 9.22 4.20 -1.92
N PHE A 113 9.01 2.91 -2.12
CA PHE A 113 7.70 2.28 -2.17
C PHE A 113 7.42 1.45 -0.92
N SER A 114 6.20 1.53 -0.41
CA SER A 114 5.73 0.70 0.70
C SER A 114 5.64 -0.78 0.29
N SER A 115 5.52 -1.69 1.25
CA SER A 115 5.38 -3.13 0.97
C SER A 115 4.17 -3.45 0.10
N TYR A 116 3.05 -2.74 0.32
CA TYR A 116 1.84 -2.87 -0.51
C TYR A 116 2.10 -2.42 -1.94
N GLU A 117 2.73 -1.25 -2.13
CA GLU A 117 3.03 -0.70 -3.46
C GLU A 117 3.98 -1.61 -4.24
N ARG A 118 5.01 -2.14 -3.58
CA ARG A 118 5.90 -3.12 -4.21
C ARG A 118 5.18 -4.40 -4.63
N ARG A 119 4.21 -4.86 -3.83
CA ARG A 119 3.40 -6.03 -4.16
C ARG A 119 2.55 -5.79 -5.41
N VAL A 120 1.85 -4.65 -5.50
CA VAL A 120 1.05 -4.28 -6.68
C VAL A 120 1.91 -4.25 -7.94
N MET A 121 3.08 -3.61 -7.87
CA MET A 121 4.02 -3.57 -9.00
C MET A 121 4.55 -4.96 -9.38
N HIS A 122 4.86 -5.80 -8.39
CA HIS A 122 5.29 -7.18 -8.61
C HIS A 122 4.21 -8.01 -9.33
N GLU A 123 2.96 -7.94 -8.86
CA GLU A 123 1.82 -8.61 -9.48
C GLU A 123 1.63 -8.15 -10.94
N TYR A 124 1.78 -6.84 -11.19
CA TYR A 124 1.68 -6.28 -12.54
C TYR A 124 2.80 -6.79 -13.47
N VAL A 125 4.05 -6.77 -13.02
CA VAL A 125 5.20 -7.29 -13.80
C VAL A 125 5.01 -8.77 -14.12
N ALA A 126 4.64 -9.58 -13.13
CA ALA A 126 4.43 -11.00 -13.30
C ALA A 126 3.32 -11.34 -14.32
N ALA A 127 2.26 -10.51 -14.35
CA ALA A 127 1.13 -10.72 -15.26
C ALA A 127 1.41 -10.24 -16.71
N ASN A 128 2.20 -9.17 -16.88
CA ASN A 128 2.31 -8.50 -18.18
C ASN A 128 3.68 -8.67 -18.87
N PHE A 129 4.71 -9.09 -18.11
CA PHE A 129 6.08 -9.22 -18.63
C PHE A 129 6.66 -10.62 -18.31
N PRO A 130 6.29 -11.66 -19.06
CA PRO A 130 6.64 -13.04 -18.76
C PRO A 130 8.14 -13.34 -18.79
N GLU A 131 8.95 -12.54 -19.50
CA GLU A 131 10.41 -12.69 -19.60
C GLU A 131 11.16 -11.97 -18.45
N LEU A 132 10.44 -11.19 -17.64
CA LEU A 132 11.01 -10.48 -16.52
C LEU A 132 10.67 -11.16 -15.19
N SER A 133 11.51 -10.88 -14.20
CA SER A 133 11.28 -11.23 -12.81
C SER A 133 11.33 -9.98 -11.96
N SER A 134 10.61 -9.97 -10.87
CA SER A 134 10.72 -8.89 -9.89
C SER A 134 10.83 -9.45 -8.48
N TYR A 135 11.67 -8.83 -7.67
CA TYR A 135 11.94 -9.25 -6.29
C TYR A 135 12.30 -8.03 -5.44
N SER A 136 12.19 -8.15 -4.12
CA SER A 136 12.53 -7.05 -3.20
C SER A 136 13.84 -7.35 -2.50
N VAL A 137 14.77 -6.38 -2.50
CA VAL A 137 16.08 -6.45 -1.81
C VAL A 137 16.22 -5.33 -0.79
N GLY A 138 17.03 -5.58 0.24
CA GLY A 138 17.29 -4.64 1.33
C GLY A 138 16.22 -4.70 2.42
N GLU A 139 16.43 -3.96 3.50
CA GLU A 139 15.59 -3.96 4.68
C GLU A 139 15.09 -2.55 5.03
N GLY A 140 14.03 -2.48 5.84
CA GLY A 140 13.48 -1.24 6.37
C GLY A 140 13.18 -0.19 5.30
N ARG A 141 13.78 1.00 5.46
CA ARG A 141 13.60 2.13 4.54
C ARG A 141 14.35 2.00 3.23
N ASP A 142 15.41 1.19 3.19
CA ASP A 142 16.24 0.95 2.01
C ASP A 142 15.73 -0.19 1.14
N ARG A 143 14.67 -0.85 1.58
CA ARG A 143 14.05 -1.94 0.82
C ARG A 143 13.44 -1.41 -0.48
N ARG A 144 13.85 -2.02 -1.60
CA ARG A 144 13.51 -1.62 -2.96
C ARG A 144 12.99 -2.80 -3.78
N LEU A 145 12.17 -2.51 -4.77
CA LEU A 145 11.77 -3.49 -5.79
C LEU A 145 12.83 -3.47 -6.90
N VAL A 146 13.26 -4.63 -7.31
CA VAL A 146 14.12 -4.83 -8.49
C VAL A 146 13.28 -5.50 -9.57
N VAL A 147 13.35 -4.97 -10.78
CA VAL A 147 12.83 -5.62 -11.99
C VAL A 147 14.04 -5.99 -12.83
N ASP A 148 14.14 -7.26 -13.23
CA ASP A 148 15.29 -7.79 -13.96
C ASP A 148 14.84 -8.85 -14.98
N LEU A 149 15.74 -9.24 -15.88
CA LEU A 149 15.54 -10.40 -16.75
C LEU A 149 15.47 -11.67 -15.89
N LYS A 150 14.59 -12.60 -16.25
CA LYS A 150 14.53 -13.91 -15.57
C LYS A 150 15.85 -14.66 -15.56
N SER A 151 16.66 -14.50 -16.62
CA SER A 151 17.99 -15.10 -16.72
C SER A 151 18.98 -14.59 -15.67
N ASN A 152 18.77 -13.39 -15.12
CA ASN A 152 19.66 -12.73 -14.18
C ASN A 152 19.09 -12.70 -12.76
N ALA A 153 17.81 -13.06 -12.60
CA ALA A 153 17.16 -13.04 -11.30
C ALA A 153 17.80 -14.08 -10.37
N PRO A 154 18.15 -13.70 -9.12
CA PRO A 154 18.67 -14.65 -8.15
C PRO A 154 17.62 -15.73 -7.87
N SER A 155 18.06 -16.98 -7.65
CA SER A 155 17.19 -18.05 -7.21
C SER A 155 16.52 -17.67 -5.88
N GLN A 156 15.35 -18.20 -5.59
CA GLN A 156 14.62 -17.88 -4.34
C GLN A 156 15.48 -18.18 -3.10
N GLU A 157 16.35 -19.16 -3.15
CA GLU A 157 17.32 -19.51 -2.10
C GLU A 157 18.35 -18.39 -1.86
N GLN A 158 18.89 -17.78 -2.92
CA GLN A 158 19.85 -16.68 -2.81
C GLN A 158 19.23 -15.38 -2.30
N VAL A 159 17.92 -15.15 -2.51
CA VAL A 159 17.22 -13.99 -1.95
C VAL A 159 17.07 -14.13 -0.44
N THR A 160 16.94 -15.34 0.07
CA THR A 160 16.80 -15.64 1.50
C THR A 160 18.17 -15.55 2.21
N GLU A 161 19.23 -16.13 1.64
CA GLU A 161 20.61 -16.07 2.15
C GLU A 161 21.12 -14.62 2.25
N ASN A 162 20.94 -13.80 1.23
CA ASN A 162 21.29 -12.38 1.27
C ASN A 162 20.51 -11.56 2.32
N GLN A 163 19.36 -12.06 2.81
CA GLN A 163 18.60 -11.42 3.90
C GLN A 163 19.10 -11.86 5.27
N GLU A 164 19.68 -13.05 5.39
CA GLU A 164 20.24 -13.56 6.63
C GLU A 164 21.64 -12.99 6.88
N GLU A 165 22.51 -12.90 5.87
CA GLU A 165 23.84 -12.28 5.97
C GLU A 165 23.77 -10.78 6.38
N VAL A 166 22.82 -10.02 5.84
CA VAL A 166 22.64 -8.61 6.21
C VAL A 166 22.13 -8.44 7.64
N LYS A 167 21.42 -9.44 8.20
CA LYS A 167 21.00 -9.40 9.61
C LYS A 167 22.16 -9.67 10.56
N GLU A 168 23.01 -10.65 10.25
CA GLU A 168 24.17 -10.99 11.07
C GLU A 168 25.17 -9.82 11.13
N GLU A 169 25.44 -9.13 9.99
CA GLU A 169 26.32 -7.95 9.96
C GLU A 169 25.76 -6.76 10.76
N GLN A 170 24.44 -6.63 10.90
CA GLN A 170 23.82 -5.54 11.66
C GLN A 170 23.76 -5.84 13.17
N GLU A 171 23.65 -7.09 13.58
CA GLU A 171 23.72 -7.49 14.97
C GLU A 171 25.15 -7.36 15.53
N GLU A 172 26.19 -7.75 14.74
CA GLU A 172 27.61 -7.56 15.12
C GLU A 172 28.03 -6.09 15.22
N SER A 173 27.33 -5.17 14.53
CA SER A 173 27.67 -3.74 14.54
C SER A 173 27.04 -2.98 15.71
N GLN A 174 26.21 -3.63 16.54
CA GLN A 174 25.51 -3.03 17.69
C GLN A 174 26.03 -3.55 19.06
N GLU A 175 26.99 -4.43 19.10
CA GLU A 175 27.78 -4.82 20.27
C GLU A 175 29.09 -3.97 20.35
#